data_24b8c167f748aa69c7be9ffdd6f3c159
#
_entry.id   24b8c167f748aa69c7be9ffdd6f3c159
#
_cell.length_a   1.000
_cell.length_b   1.000
_cell.length_c   1.000
_cell.angle_alpha   90.00
_cell.angle_beta   90.00
_cell.angle_gamma   90.00
#
_symmetry.space_group_name_H-M   'P 1'
#
loop_
_entity.id
_entity.type
_entity.pdbx_description
1 polymer ?
#
loop_
_entity_poly.entity_id
_entity_poly.type
_entity_poly.pdbx_seq_one_letter_code
_entity_poly.pdbx_strand_id
1 'polypeptide(L)'
;KHRSEQDPLRFFCATPPQEAYINDASPVKLLLGGNQVGKTFATCALLLYHCLNRHPTIKTDPPPIEAWLVTHSHEQSRTIQAKLWSMCPKEELHESVEFVPGKGFRGLAPVVRFKNGSIIRIKTANQGLGLASATANLVCIDEPVDALTFNELLARTLRGGAGGKSGTLAISMTPVGSVDVSYIRDMIEQDRISVHRAPLTVEQTTPKGCKPILSQHQIDTITANYLPIDREARITGSLDVTPQGIIFDTFDPTTMVSSQPVPAGGDYKFAVGIDHGSQPNTQVAVLCCIDMRDVQTPTVYVLDERVGGA
;
A
#
# COMPACT_ATOMS: atom_id res chain seq x y z
N LYS A 1 -0.43 -34.69 5.31
CA LYS A 1 -0.57 -34.01 4.00
C LYS A 1 -2.04 -33.77 3.62
N HIS A 2 -2.90 -34.80 3.60
CA HIS A 2 -4.29 -34.68 3.14
C HIS A 2 -5.13 -33.63 3.93
N ARG A 3 -4.96 -33.51 5.25
CA ARG A 3 -5.69 -32.52 6.08
C ARG A 3 -5.24 -31.07 5.84
N SER A 4 -3.97 -30.85 5.55
CA SER A 4 -3.45 -29.51 5.26
C SER A 4 -3.84 -29.01 3.85
N GLU A 5 -4.17 -29.92 2.95
CA GLU A 5 -4.68 -29.58 1.62
C GLU A 5 -6.17 -29.23 1.64
N GLN A 6 -6.93 -29.77 2.60
CA GLN A 6 -8.37 -29.51 2.77
C GLN A 6 -8.63 -28.17 3.50
N ASP A 7 -7.90 -27.88 4.55
CA ASP A 7 -8.02 -26.62 5.32
C ASP A 7 -6.65 -25.97 5.55
N PRO A 8 -6.08 -25.33 4.52
CA PRO A 8 -4.77 -24.68 4.62
C PRO A 8 -4.75 -23.55 5.64
N LEU A 9 -5.87 -22.84 5.82
CA LEU A 9 -5.97 -21.71 6.76
C LEU A 9 -5.67 -22.13 8.20
N ARG A 10 -6.09 -23.31 8.61
CA ARG A 10 -5.85 -23.87 9.93
C ARG A 10 -4.35 -24.09 10.23
N PHE A 11 -3.57 -24.28 9.18
CA PHE A 11 -2.11 -24.52 9.25
C PHE A 11 -1.29 -23.27 8.91
N PHE A 12 -1.94 -22.14 8.76
CA PHE A 12 -1.23 -20.89 8.55
C PHE A 12 -0.48 -20.49 9.83
N CYS A 13 0.84 -20.45 9.75
CA CYS A 13 1.70 -19.99 10.82
C CYS A 13 2.12 -18.55 10.53
N ALA A 14 1.57 -17.61 11.28
CA ALA A 14 1.90 -16.20 11.13
C ALA A 14 3.30 -15.89 11.67
N THR A 15 4.00 -14.99 11.03
CA THR A 15 5.21 -14.36 11.59
C THR A 15 4.80 -13.35 12.67
N PRO A 16 5.72 -12.91 13.57
CA PRO A 16 5.35 -11.99 14.65
C PRO A 16 4.61 -10.72 14.18
N PRO A 17 5.05 -9.98 13.13
CA PRO A 17 4.31 -8.81 12.66
C PRO A 17 2.97 -9.16 12.00
N GLN A 18 2.88 -10.30 11.32
CA GLN A 18 1.60 -10.78 10.76
C GLN A 18 0.61 -11.12 11.87
N GLU A 19 1.07 -11.80 12.93
CA GLU A 19 0.24 -12.16 14.09
C GLU A 19 -0.26 -10.89 14.78
N ALA A 20 0.60 -9.92 15.04
CA ALA A 20 0.23 -8.64 15.64
C ALA A 20 -0.83 -7.90 14.80
N TYR A 21 -0.62 -7.80 13.48
CA TYR A 21 -1.55 -7.15 12.58
C TYR A 21 -2.90 -7.87 12.47
N ILE A 22 -2.89 -9.20 12.38
CA ILE A 22 -4.13 -9.98 12.31
C ILE A 22 -4.92 -9.81 13.60
N ASN A 23 -4.26 -9.86 14.77
CA ASN A 23 -4.87 -9.81 16.09
C ASN A 23 -5.22 -8.39 16.58
N ASP A 24 -4.99 -7.38 15.78
CA ASP A 24 -5.35 -6.01 16.08
C ASP A 24 -6.84 -5.76 15.78
N ALA A 25 -7.58 -5.26 16.76
CA ALA A 25 -9.01 -4.94 16.64
C ALA A 25 -9.27 -3.48 16.24
N SER A 26 -8.24 -2.70 15.96
CA SER A 26 -8.37 -1.29 15.57
C SER A 26 -9.18 -1.16 14.27
N PRO A 27 -10.05 -0.15 14.16
CA PRO A 27 -10.87 0.06 12.97
C PRO A 27 -10.06 0.39 11.72
N VAL A 28 -8.89 1.01 11.88
CA VAL A 28 -7.93 1.27 10.80
C VAL A 28 -6.56 0.76 11.24
N LYS A 29 -5.99 -0.15 10.47
CA LYS A 29 -4.71 -0.77 10.77
C LYS A 29 -3.82 -0.95 9.55
N LEU A 30 -2.50 -0.88 9.77
CA LEU A 30 -1.48 -0.91 8.74
C LEU A 30 -0.41 -1.95 9.07
N LEU A 31 -0.14 -2.84 8.13
CA LEU A 31 1.06 -3.68 8.09
C LEU A 31 2.09 -3.04 7.16
N LEU A 32 3.02 -2.31 7.73
CA LEU A 32 4.06 -1.58 7.03
C LEU A 32 5.35 -2.38 7.04
N GLY A 33 5.86 -2.76 5.89
CA GLY A 33 7.04 -3.62 5.90
C GLY A 33 7.76 -3.74 4.59
N GLY A 34 8.94 -4.32 4.67
CA GLY A 34 9.80 -4.60 3.53
C GLY A 34 9.15 -5.53 2.49
N ASN A 35 9.88 -5.75 1.42
CA ASN A 35 9.46 -6.73 0.42
C ASN A 35 9.61 -8.16 0.95
N GLN A 36 8.75 -9.07 0.49
CA GLN A 36 8.81 -10.51 0.78
C GLN A 36 8.65 -10.93 2.26
N VAL A 37 8.22 -10.02 3.13
CA VAL A 37 7.92 -10.33 4.54
C VAL A 37 6.55 -11.01 4.75
N GLY A 38 5.84 -11.31 3.67
CA GLY A 38 4.57 -12.05 3.72
C GLY A 38 3.32 -11.20 3.99
N LYS A 39 3.35 -9.88 3.76
CA LYS A 39 2.19 -8.97 3.96
C LYS A 39 0.91 -9.46 3.29
N THR A 40 0.99 -9.85 2.02
CA THR A 40 -0.17 -10.37 1.26
C THR A 40 -0.77 -11.63 1.88
N PHE A 41 0.06 -12.51 2.50
CA PHE A 41 -0.46 -13.69 3.19
C PHE A 41 -1.22 -13.30 4.46
N ALA A 42 -0.76 -12.30 5.21
CA ALA A 42 -1.49 -11.75 6.35
C ALA A 42 -2.84 -11.17 5.94
N THR A 43 -2.87 -10.42 4.82
CA THR A 43 -4.11 -9.87 4.23
C THR A 43 -5.08 -10.97 3.84
N CYS A 44 -4.61 -12.02 3.15
CA CYS A 44 -5.45 -13.16 2.78
C CYS A 44 -5.98 -13.91 4.02
N ALA A 45 -5.15 -14.12 5.04
CA ALA A 45 -5.55 -14.77 6.29
C ALA A 45 -6.64 -13.95 7.00
N LEU A 46 -6.45 -12.62 7.11
CA LEU A 46 -7.41 -11.72 7.75
C LEU A 46 -8.78 -11.77 7.06
N LEU A 47 -8.81 -11.71 5.71
CA LEU A 47 -10.04 -11.85 4.92
C LEU A 47 -10.75 -13.18 5.22
N LEU A 48 -10.01 -14.28 5.18
CA LEU A 48 -10.57 -15.62 5.40
C LEU A 48 -11.06 -15.81 6.84
N TYR A 49 -10.32 -15.33 7.83
CA TYR A 49 -10.72 -15.41 9.24
C TYR A 49 -12.03 -14.66 9.50
N HIS A 50 -12.21 -13.48 8.93
CA HIS A 50 -13.46 -12.72 9.06
C HIS A 50 -14.60 -13.39 8.29
N CYS A 51 -14.42 -13.72 7.01
CA CYS A 51 -15.48 -14.31 6.19
C CYS A 51 -15.94 -15.67 6.70
N LEU A 52 -15.05 -16.46 7.32
CA LEU A 52 -15.38 -17.79 7.86
C LEU A 52 -15.75 -17.75 9.35
N ASN A 53 -15.68 -16.58 10.00
CA ASN A 53 -15.88 -16.42 11.44
C ASN A 53 -14.93 -17.36 12.25
N ARG A 54 -13.68 -17.44 11.84
CA ARG A 54 -12.65 -18.34 12.41
C ARG A 54 -11.43 -17.58 12.94
N HIS A 55 -11.63 -16.30 13.32
CA HIS A 55 -10.53 -15.50 13.84
C HIS A 55 -10.00 -16.10 15.16
N PRO A 56 -8.68 -16.32 15.31
CA PRO A 56 -8.14 -17.06 16.46
C PRO A 56 -8.31 -16.34 17.80
N THR A 57 -8.35 -15.00 17.81
CA THR A 57 -8.30 -14.20 19.05
C THR A 57 -9.40 -13.14 19.14
N ILE A 58 -9.84 -12.56 18.02
CA ILE A 58 -10.83 -11.48 18.00
C ILE A 58 -12.22 -12.04 17.67
N LYS A 59 -13.22 -11.55 18.39
CA LYS A 59 -14.61 -11.80 18.01
C LYS A 59 -14.96 -10.93 16.80
N THR A 60 -15.07 -11.56 15.64
CA THR A 60 -15.50 -10.93 14.39
C THR A 60 -17.02 -10.79 14.33
N ASP A 61 -17.51 -9.97 13.41
CA ASP A 61 -18.93 -9.93 13.09
C ASP A 61 -19.43 -11.32 12.63
N PRO A 62 -20.68 -11.67 12.93
CA PRO A 62 -21.25 -12.92 12.44
C PRO A 62 -21.45 -12.85 10.92
N PRO A 63 -21.36 -14.00 10.21
CA PRO A 63 -21.72 -14.07 8.80
C PRO A 63 -23.21 -13.69 8.56
N PRO A 64 -23.55 -13.17 7.38
CA PRO A 64 -22.69 -12.97 6.21
C PRO A 64 -21.82 -11.74 6.29
N ILE A 65 -20.54 -11.84 5.87
CA ILE A 65 -19.57 -10.77 5.79
C ILE A 65 -19.41 -10.31 4.33
N GLU A 66 -19.53 -9.02 4.10
CA GLU A 66 -19.10 -8.37 2.86
C GLU A 66 -17.66 -7.86 3.04
N ALA A 67 -16.69 -8.54 2.44
CA ALA A 67 -15.29 -8.14 2.49
C ALA A 67 -14.80 -7.71 1.11
N TRP A 68 -13.90 -6.73 1.07
CA TRP A 68 -13.26 -6.26 -0.16
C TRP A 68 -11.75 -6.49 -0.09
N LEU A 69 -11.19 -7.01 -1.17
CA LEU A 69 -9.76 -7.04 -1.43
C LEU A 69 -9.48 -6.03 -2.54
N VAL A 70 -8.79 -4.95 -2.19
CA VAL A 70 -8.45 -3.87 -3.11
C VAL A 70 -6.98 -3.97 -3.48
N THR A 71 -6.69 -3.96 -4.78
CA THR A 71 -5.34 -4.05 -5.33
C THR A 71 -5.09 -2.87 -6.27
N HIS A 72 -3.84 -2.53 -6.54
CA HIS A 72 -3.53 -1.42 -7.43
C HIS A 72 -3.96 -1.72 -8.88
N SER A 73 -3.69 -2.93 -9.38
CA SER A 73 -3.98 -3.31 -10.77
C SER A 73 -4.58 -4.72 -10.91
N HIS A 74 -5.18 -5.00 -12.06
CA HIS A 74 -5.70 -6.34 -12.37
C HIS A 74 -4.60 -7.40 -12.41
N GLU A 75 -3.37 -7.05 -12.81
CA GLU A 75 -2.25 -8.00 -12.88
C GLU A 75 -1.80 -8.40 -11.48
N GLN A 76 -1.59 -7.43 -10.59
CA GLN A 76 -1.30 -7.71 -9.17
C GLN A 76 -2.41 -8.52 -8.54
N SER A 77 -3.66 -8.20 -8.85
CA SER A 77 -4.83 -8.93 -8.37
C SER A 77 -4.73 -10.44 -8.61
N ARG A 78 -4.27 -10.89 -9.79
CA ARG A 78 -4.13 -12.32 -10.10
C ARG A 78 -3.17 -13.06 -9.17
N THR A 79 -2.05 -12.43 -8.84
CA THR A 79 -1.07 -12.99 -7.91
C THR A 79 -1.65 -13.14 -6.51
N ILE A 80 -2.41 -12.15 -6.04
CA ILE A 80 -3.06 -12.19 -4.73
C ILE A 80 -4.19 -13.20 -4.70
N GLN A 81 -4.97 -13.29 -5.77
CA GLN A 81 -6.02 -14.30 -5.93
C GLN A 81 -5.46 -15.73 -5.84
N ALA A 82 -4.28 -15.98 -6.40
CA ALA A 82 -3.63 -17.29 -6.30
C ALA A 82 -3.22 -17.60 -4.85
N LYS A 83 -2.73 -16.61 -4.10
CA LYS A 83 -2.42 -16.76 -2.66
C LYS A 83 -3.68 -16.98 -1.85
N LEU A 84 -4.73 -16.19 -2.08
CA LEU A 84 -6.02 -16.36 -1.43
C LEU A 84 -6.58 -17.76 -1.68
N TRP A 85 -6.55 -18.21 -2.94
CA TRP A 85 -6.95 -19.57 -3.32
C TRP A 85 -6.14 -20.63 -2.59
N SER A 86 -4.81 -20.49 -2.48
CA SER A 86 -3.95 -21.48 -1.80
C SER A 86 -4.24 -21.61 -0.30
N MET A 87 -4.74 -20.54 0.33
CA MET A 87 -5.06 -20.51 1.76
C MET A 87 -6.52 -20.86 2.07
N CYS A 88 -7.41 -20.77 1.09
CA CYS A 88 -8.84 -20.93 1.28
C CYS A 88 -9.20 -22.40 1.53
N PRO A 89 -9.97 -22.73 2.58
CA PRO A 89 -10.59 -24.04 2.74
C PRO A 89 -11.62 -24.29 1.63
N LYS A 90 -11.35 -25.26 0.77
CA LYS A 90 -12.17 -25.49 -0.43
C LYS A 90 -13.59 -25.94 -0.12
N GLU A 91 -13.76 -26.67 0.96
CA GLU A 91 -15.05 -27.15 1.44
C GLU A 91 -16.00 -26.05 1.91
N GLU A 92 -15.47 -24.87 2.27
CA GLU A 92 -16.26 -23.70 2.67
C GLU A 92 -16.72 -22.84 1.49
N LEU A 93 -16.17 -23.08 0.30
CA LEU A 93 -16.55 -22.33 -0.89
C LEU A 93 -17.93 -22.74 -1.40
N HIS A 94 -18.67 -21.76 -1.88
CA HIS A 94 -19.90 -22.01 -2.65
C HIS A 94 -19.55 -22.68 -3.98
N GLU A 95 -20.39 -23.55 -4.47
CA GLU A 95 -20.20 -24.34 -5.70
C GLU A 95 -19.98 -23.50 -6.97
N SER A 96 -20.47 -22.24 -6.98
CA SER A 96 -20.30 -21.31 -8.09
C SER A 96 -18.90 -20.69 -8.19
N VAL A 97 -18.01 -20.95 -7.22
CA VAL A 97 -16.66 -20.40 -7.22
C VAL A 97 -15.74 -21.24 -8.08
N GLU A 98 -15.27 -20.64 -9.17
CA GLU A 98 -14.28 -21.25 -10.05
C GLU A 98 -12.97 -20.46 -10.01
N PHE A 99 -11.88 -21.17 -9.85
CA PHE A 99 -10.52 -20.60 -9.92
C PHE A 99 -9.73 -21.27 -11.04
N VAL A 100 -9.13 -20.44 -11.90
CA VAL A 100 -8.31 -20.91 -13.01
C VAL A 100 -6.85 -20.50 -12.77
N PRO A 101 -5.92 -21.45 -12.64
CA PRO A 101 -4.50 -21.14 -12.48
C PRO A 101 -4.00 -20.15 -13.55
N GLY A 102 -3.27 -19.11 -13.13
CA GLY A 102 -2.77 -18.06 -14.02
C GLY A 102 -3.80 -17.00 -14.46
N LYS A 103 -5.12 -17.27 -14.29
CA LYS A 103 -6.18 -16.31 -14.62
C LYS A 103 -6.89 -15.73 -13.39
N GLY A 104 -6.89 -16.46 -12.27
CA GLY A 104 -7.59 -16.07 -11.03
C GLY A 104 -9.01 -16.61 -10.96
N PHE A 105 -9.83 -16.00 -10.08
CA PHE A 105 -11.25 -16.32 -9.97
C PHE A 105 -12.00 -15.84 -11.21
N ARG A 106 -12.97 -16.65 -11.65
CA ARG A 106 -13.73 -16.38 -12.87
C ARG A 106 -14.63 -15.15 -12.74
N GLY A 107 -14.73 -14.37 -13.81
CA GLY A 107 -15.58 -13.19 -13.94
C GLY A 107 -14.83 -11.89 -14.13
N LEU A 108 -15.51 -10.88 -14.70
CA LEU A 108 -14.95 -9.52 -14.91
C LEU A 108 -14.77 -8.78 -13.58
N ALA A 109 -15.65 -9.02 -12.62
CA ALA A 109 -15.55 -8.53 -11.25
C ALA A 109 -15.53 -9.73 -10.30
N PRO A 110 -14.36 -10.35 -10.04
CA PRO A 110 -14.29 -11.60 -9.33
C PRO A 110 -14.85 -11.49 -7.91
N VAL A 111 -15.67 -12.45 -7.52
CA VAL A 111 -16.26 -12.57 -6.20
C VAL A 111 -16.06 -13.99 -5.68
N VAL A 112 -15.40 -14.11 -4.54
CA VAL A 112 -15.27 -15.36 -3.82
C VAL A 112 -16.47 -15.48 -2.87
N ARG A 113 -17.27 -16.51 -3.03
CA ARG A 113 -18.49 -16.77 -2.24
C ARG A 113 -18.28 -17.95 -1.31
N PHE A 114 -18.75 -17.81 -0.08
CA PHE A 114 -18.69 -18.87 0.92
C PHE A 114 -20.10 -19.44 1.19
N LYS A 115 -20.15 -20.69 1.64
CA LYS A 115 -21.42 -21.38 1.98
C LYS A 115 -22.20 -20.67 3.10
N ASN A 116 -21.53 -19.96 3.99
CA ASN A 116 -22.16 -19.18 5.07
C ASN A 116 -22.73 -17.84 4.61
N GLY A 117 -22.73 -17.55 3.30
CA GLY A 117 -23.23 -16.33 2.70
C GLY A 117 -22.23 -15.18 2.62
N SER A 118 -21.07 -15.30 3.27
CA SER A 118 -20.02 -14.28 3.19
C SER A 118 -19.40 -14.21 1.79
N ILE A 119 -18.87 -13.04 1.41
CA ILE A 119 -18.23 -12.83 0.12
C ILE A 119 -16.97 -12.00 0.24
N ILE A 120 -16.01 -12.26 -0.65
CA ILE A 120 -14.87 -11.36 -0.89
C ILE A 120 -14.98 -10.82 -2.31
N ARG A 121 -15.17 -9.51 -2.45
CA ARG A 121 -15.08 -8.82 -3.76
C ARG A 121 -13.66 -8.40 -4.02
N ILE A 122 -13.17 -8.71 -5.21
CA ILE A 122 -11.85 -8.30 -5.65
C ILE A 122 -12.02 -7.07 -6.53
N LYS A 123 -11.44 -5.96 -6.08
CA LYS A 123 -11.54 -4.65 -6.72
C LYS A 123 -10.15 -4.10 -7.03
N THR A 124 -10.07 -3.16 -7.95
CA THR A 124 -8.83 -2.43 -8.24
C THR A 124 -9.01 -0.95 -7.92
N ALA A 125 -7.96 -0.28 -7.45
CA ALA A 125 -7.98 1.15 -7.13
C ALA A 125 -8.43 2.01 -8.31
N ASN A 126 -8.10 1.60 -9.55
CA ASN A 126 -8.45 2.32 -10.78
C ASN A 126 -9.94 2.23 -11.16
N GLN A 127 -10.78 1.52 -10.40
CA GLN A 127 -12.22 1.39 -10.73
C GLN A 127 -13.06 2.62 -10.36
N GLY A 128 -12.48 3.66 -9.73
CA GLY A 128 -13.15 4.93 -9.46
C GLY A 128 -14.54 4.78 -8.82
N LEU A 129 -15.59 5.21 -9.53
CA LEU A 129 -16.98 5.16 -9.06
C LEU A 129 -17.48 3.74 -8.67
N GLY A 130 -16.84 2.67 -9.15
CA GLY A 130 -17.15 1.30 -8.74
C GLY A 130 -16.87 1.00 -7.26
N LEU A 131 -16.09 1.86 -6.59
CA LEU A 131 -15.85 1.79 -5.14
C LEU A 131 -16.97 2.45 -4.33
N ALA A 132 -17.81 3.28 -4.93
CA ALA A 132 -18.82 4.11 -4.24
C ALA A 132 -20.14 3.40 -3.90
N SER A 133 -20.34 2.14 -4.26
CA SER A 133 -21.69 1.55 -4.39
C SER A 133 -22.20 0.65 -3.27
N ALA A 134 -21.40 0.37 -2.22
CA ALA A 134 -21.81 -0.54 -1.12
C ALA A 134 -21.05 -0.26 0.17
N THR A 135 -21.55 -0.81 1.28
CA THR A 135 -20.82 -0.89 2.56
C THR A 135 -20.07 -2.20 2.66
N ALA A 136 -18.99 -2.24 3.43
CA ALA A 136 -18.21 -3.44 3.67
C ALA A 136 -17.88 -3.59 5.17
N ASN A 137 -17.94 -4.82 5.68
CA ASN A 137 -17.51 -5.14 7.04
C ASN A 137 -15.98 -5.06 7.16
N LEU A 138 -15.28 -5.44 6.09
CA LEU A 138 -13.83 -5.45 6.05
C LEU A 138 -13.36 -5.01 4.66
N VAL A 139 -12.47 -4.03 4.62
CA VAL A 139 -11.73 -3.64 3.42
C VAL A 139 -10.26 -3.90 3.64
N CYS A 140 -9.66 -4.73 2.82
CA CYS A 140 -8.23 -4.97 2.81
C CYS A 140 -7.60 -4.36 1.56
N ILE A 141 -6.62 -3.48 1.75
CA ILE A 141 -5.87 -2.84 0.67
C ILE A 141 -4.47 -3.49 0.64
N ASP A 142 -4.11 -4.09 -0.50
CA ASP A 142 -2.77 -4.65 -0.71
C ASP A 142 -2.00 -3.73 -1.65
N GLU A 143 -0.98 -3.09 -1.12
CA GLU A 143 -0.17 -2.00 -1.65
C GLU A 143 -0.86 -0.62 -1.64
N PRO A 144 -0.08 0.50 -1.68
CA PRO A 144 -0.61 1.83 -1.47
C PRO A 144 -1.65 2.25 -2.52
N VAL A 145 -2.63 3.02 -2.09
CA VAL A 145 -3.58 3.76 -2.95
C VAL A 145 -3.45 5.25 -2.68
N ASP A 146 -3.93 6.09 -3.57
CA ASP A 146 -3.99 7.54 -3.35
C ASP A 146 -4.97 7.93 -2.24
N ALA A 147 -4.84 9.15 -1.71
CA ALA A 147 -5.64 9.65 -0.60
C ALA A 147 -7.14 9.69 -0.90
N LEU A 148 -7.54 9.98 -2.15
CA LEU A 148 -8.96 10.02 -2.54
C LEU A 148 -9.56 8.62 -2.51
N THR A 149 -8.88 7.65 -3.11
CA THR A 149 -9.27 6.23 -3.09
C THR A 149 -9.33 5.71 -1.64
N PHE A 150 -8.33 6.04 -0.82
CA PHE A 150 -8.31 5.66 0.59
C PHE A 150 -9.54 6.19 1.35
N ASN A 151 -9.84 7.48 1.23
CA ASN A 151 -10.97 8.12 1.89
C ASN A 151 -12.31 7.51 1.46
N GLU A 152 -12.44 7.18 0.17
CA GLU A 152 -13.63 6.48 -0.34
C GLU A 152 -13.78 5.10 0.27
N LEU A 153 -12.71 4.31 0.35
CA LEU A 153 -12.71 2.99 0.97
C LEU A 153 -13.00 3.06 2.48
N LEU A 154 -12.44 4.03 3.18
CA LEU A 154 -12.72 4.28 4.59
C LEU A 154 -14.20 4.59 4.81
N ALA A 155 -14.80 5.43 3.95
CA ALA A 155 -16.23 5.74 4.02
C ALA A 155 -17.11 4.48 3.85
N ARG A 156 -16.66 3.46 3.10
CA ARG A 156 -17.42 2.19 2.94
C ARG A 156 -17.44 1.34 4.20
N THR A 157 -16.47 1.49 5.09
CA THR A 157 -16.42 0.77 6.37
C THR A 157 -17.23 1.43 7.49
N LEU A 158 -17.58 2.72 7.39
CA LEU A 158 -18.20 3.48 8.49
C LEU A 158 -19.50 2.88 9.04
N ARG A 159 -20.25 2.12 8.22
CA ARG A 159 -21.49 1.42 8.61
C ARG A 159 -21.46 -0.05 8.23
N GLY A 160 -20.28 -0.60 7.96
CA GLY A 160 -20.13 -1.96 7.46
C GLY A 160 -20.23 -3.04 8.54
N GLY A 161 -19.98 -2.69 9.80
CA GLY A 161 -20.00 -3.65 10.91
C GLY A 161 -21.42 -4.00 11.39
N ALA A 162 -21.51 -5.09 12.11
CA ALA A 162 -22.78 -5.56 12.66
C ALA A 162 -23.43 -4.53 13.59
N GLY A 163 -24.75 -4.36 13.45
CA GLY A 163 -25.50 -3.38 14.23
C GLY A 163 -25.19 -1.91 13.87
N GLY A 164 -24.66 -1.64 12.67
CA GLY A 164 -24.32 -0.29 12.19
C GLY A 164 -23.04 0.29 12.79
N LYS A 165 -22.21 -0.54 13.40
CA LYS A 165 -20.85 -0.18 13.84
C LYS A 165 -19.93 0.01 12.63
N SER A 166 -18.77 0.64 12.85
CA SER A 166 -17.73 0.70 11.83
C SER A 166 -17.16 -0.70 11.57
N GLY A 167 -16.97 -1.02 10.31
CA GLY A 167 -16.15 -2.16 9.90
C GLY A 167 -14.65 -1.83 10.04
N THR A 168 -13.81 -2.67 9.45
CA THR A 168 -12.35 -2.55 9.53
C THR A 168 -11.76 -2.19 8.17
N LEU A 169 -10.85 -1.22 8.15
CA LEU A 169 -9.97 -0.93 7.04
C LEU A 169 -8.55 -1.39 7.38
N ALA A 170 -8.05 -2.35 6.65
CA ALA A 170 -6.77 -2.99 6.89
C ALA A 170 -5.86 -2.81 5.66
N ILE A 171 -4.68 -2.23 5.86
CA ILE A 171 -3.74 -1.91 4.79
C ILE A 171 -2.50 -2.78 4.96
N SER A 172 -1.94 -3.29 3.88
CA SER A 172 -0.61 -3.89 3.86
C SER A 172 0.20 -3.28 2.73
N MET A 173 1.36 -2.71 3.02
CA MET A 173 2.13 -2.00 2.00
C MET A 173 3.64 -2.01 2.23
N THR A 174 4.36 -1.84 1.12
CA THR A 174 5.74 -1.33 1.10
C THR A 174 5.69 0.08 0.55
N PRO A 175 6.22 1.10 1.24
CA PRO A 175 6.09 2.50 0.83
C PRO A 175 7.08 2.84 -0.29
N VAL A 176 6.96 2.18 -1.44
CA VAL A 176 7.78 2.41 -2.63
C VAL A 176 6.88 2.69 -3.82
N GLY A 177 7.36 3.45 -4.77
CA GLY A 177 6.61 3.75 -5.99
C GLY A 177 6.17 5.21 -6.10
N SER A 178 5.32 5.49 -7.08
CA SER A 178 4.85 6.83 -7.43
C SER A 178 3.60 7.28 -6.66
N VAL A 179 3.06 6.45 -5.78
CA VAL A 179 1.85 6.80 -5.02
C VAL A 179 2.24 7.64 -3.83
N ASP A 180 1.65 8.84 -3.72
CA ASP A 180 1.81 9.67 -2.54
C ASP A 180 1.12 9.03 -1.32
N VAL A 181 1.92 8.74 -0.30
CA VAL A 181 1.49 8.15 0.97
C VAL A 181 1.63 9.11 2.15
N SER A 182 1.80 10.40 1.90
CA SER A 182 1.92 11.43 2.94
C SER A 182 0.74 11.40 3.91
N TYR A 183 -0.47 11.19 3.41
CA TYR A 183 -1.68 11.06 4.23
C TYR A 183 -1.61 9.92 5.26
N ILE A 184 -0.88 8.83 4.97
CA ILE A 184 -0.65 7.76 5.95
C ILE A 184 0.28 8.23 7.06
N ARG A 185 1.31 9.01 6.73
CA ARG A 185 2.20 9.62 7.73
C ARG A 185 1.41 10.53 8.67
N ASP A 186 0.57 11.41 8.12
CA ASP A 186 -0.29 12.30 8.89
C ASP A 186 -1.23 11.51 9.82
N MET A 187 -1.78 10.40 9.35
CA MET A 187 -2.64 9.53 10.16
C MET A 187 -1.88 8.86 11.30
N ILE A 188 -0.62 8.48 11.09
CA ILE A 188 0.26 7.91 12.13
C ILE A 188 0.57 8.97 13.18
N GLU A 189 0.97 10.17 12.77
CA GLU A 189 1.26 11.29 13.66
C GLU A 189 0.06 11.72 14.51
N GLN A 190 -1.14 11.56 13.97
CA GLN A 190 -2.42 11.86 14.64
C GLN A 190 -3.00 10.67 15.43
N ASP A 191 -2.28 9.56 15.55
CA ASP A 191 -2.74 8.31 16.21
C ASP A 191 -4.10 7.79 15.69
N ARG A 192 -4.33 7.95 14.38
CA ARG A 192 -5.58 7.55 13.71
C ARG A 192 -5.50 6.17 13.03
N ILE A 193 -4.33 5.56 13.02
CA ILE A 193 -4.07 4.26 12.42
C ILE A 193 -3.12 3.45 13.31
N SER A 194 -3.48 2.21 13.59
CA SER A 194 -2.60 1.28 14.29
C SER A 194 -1.55 0.72 13.34
N VAL A 195 -0.27 0.76 13.70
CA VAL A 195 0.83 0.41 12.81
C VAL A 195 1.59 -0.81 13.32
N HIS A 196 1.70 -1.82 12.46
CA HIS A 196 2.52 -3.01 12.67
C HIS A 196 3.69 -2.98 11.68
N ARG A 197 4.92 -3.01 12.18
CA ARG A 197 6.12 -2.96 11.34
C ARG A 197 6.68 -4.34 11.10
N ALA A 198 6.95 -4.65 9.84
CA ALA A 198 7.49 -5.92 9.37
C ALA A 198 8.81 -5.71 8.61
N PRO A 199 9.92 -5.42 9.30
CA PRO A 199 11.21 -5.29 8.63
C PRO A 199 11.68 -6.64 8.07
N LEU A 200 12.45 -6.60 6.99
CA LEU A 200 13.01 -7.76 6.32
C LEU A 200 14.21 -8.28 7.10
N THR A 201 13.95 -9.06 8.15
CA THR A 201 14.96 -9.75 8.95
C THR A 201 14.58 -11.22 9.11
N VAL A 202 15.55 -12.07 9.42
CA VAL A 202 15.29 -13.50 9.66
C VAL A 202 14.27 -13.67 10.79
N GLU A 203 14.43 -12.94 11.89
CA GLU A 203 13.53 -13.00 13.04
C GLU A 203 12.10 -12.64 12.66
N GLN A 204 11.90 -11.50 11.98
CA GLN A 204 10.57 -11.00 11.61
C GLN A 204 9.92 -11.78 10.48
N THR A 205 10.68 -12.61 9.75
CA THR A 205 10.17 -13.52 8.72
C THR A 205 10.09 -14.97 9.19
N THR A 206 10.30 -15.24 10.48
CA THR A 206 10.22 -16.58 11.05
C THR A 206 8.91 -16.77 11.83
N PRO A 207 7.98 -17.61 11.38
CA PRO A 207 6.77 -17.93 12.14
C PRO A 207 7.14 -18.68 13.42
N LYS A 208 6.37 -18.45 14.49
CA LYS A 208 6.61 -19.07 15.80
C LYS A 208 6.63 -20.60 15.71
N GLY A 209 7.72 -21.22 16.17
CA GLY A 209 7.90 -22.68 16.14
C GLY A 209 8.18 -23.28 14.76
N CYS A 210 8.41 -22.45 13.75
CA CYS A 210 8.72 -22.87 12.38
C CYS A 210 10.17 -22.53 11.99
N LYS A 211 10.60 -23.03 10.84
CA LYS A 211 11.86 -22.61 10.25
C LYS A 211 11.71 -21.22 9.63
N PRO A 212 12.79 -20.43 9.54
CA PRO A 212 12.79 -19.16 8.82
C PRO A 212 12.25 -19.31 7.40
N ILE A 213 11.40 -18.39 6.96
CA ILE A 213 10.94 -18.31 5.58
C ILE A 213 12.08 -17.87 4.66
N LEU A 214 12.91 -16.94 5.14
CA LEU A 214 14.10 -16.45 4.46
C LEU A 214 15.33 -16.64 5.34
N SER A 215 16.40 -17.20 4.78
CA SER A 215 17.71 -17.24 5.41
C SER A 215 18.41 -15.88 5.32
N GLN A 216 19.41 -15.63 6.21
CA GLN A 216 20.20 -14.40 6.13
C GLN A 216 20.85 -14.22 4.76
N HIS A 217 21.39 -15.26 4.16
CA HIS A 217 21.97 -15.21 2.83
C HIS A 217 20.98 -14.76 1.74
N GLN A 218 19.72 -15.23 1.81
CA GLN A 218 18.68 -14.79 0.88
C GLN A 218 18.33 -13.32 1.10
N ILE A 219 18.24 -12.87 2.34
CA ILE A 219 18.00 -11.46 2.68
C ILE A 219 19.14 -10.60 2.15
N ASP A 220 20.40 -10.97 2.40
CA ASP A 220 21.58 -10.24 1.92
C ASP A 220 21.61 -10.15 0.40
N THR A 221 21.30 -11.26 -0.29
CA THR A 221 21.23 -11.30 -1.74
C THR A 221 20.16 -10.38 -2.31
N ILE A 222 18.97 -10.36 -1.72
CA ILE A 222 17.85 -9.49 -2.15
C ILE A 222 18.20 -8.03 -1.92
N THR A 223 18.72 -7.69 -0.73
CA THR A 223 18.97 -6.32 -0.32
C THR A 223 20.16 -5.69 -1.04
N ALA A 224 21.15 -6.48 -1.45
CA ALA A 224 22.28 -6.03 -2.25
C ALA A 224 21.85 -5.47 -3.63
N ASN A 225 20.71 -5.95 -4.16
CA ASN A 225 20.20 -5.53 -5.46
C ASN A 225 19.22 -4.35 -5.39
N TYR A 226 18.88 -3.84 -4.21
CA TYR A 226 18.01 -2.68 -4.09
C TYR A 226 18.74 -1.39 -4.45
N LEU A 227 18.07 -0.54 -5.19
CA LEU A 227 18.56 0.82 -5.44
C LEU A 227 18.72 1.58 -4.12
N PRO A 228 19.76 2.40 -3.94
CA PRO A 228 19.97 3.16 -2.71
C PRO A 228 18.76 3.95 -2.24
N ILE A 229 18.04 4.59 -3.17
CA ILE A 229 16.86 5.39 -2.92
C ILE A 229 15.70 4.61 -2.31
N ASP A 230 15.54 3.33 -2.69
CA ASP A 230 14.43 2.48 -2.23
C ASP A 230 14.83 1.53 -1.11
N ARG A 231 16.13 1.39 -0.85
CA ARG A 231 16.66 0.32 -0.01
C ARG A 231 16.04 0.30 1.37
N GLU A 232 15.99 1.43 2.03
CA GLU A 232 15.47 1.54 3.39
C GLU A 232 13.98 1.16 3.43
N ALA A 233 13.18 1.72 2.54
CA ALA A 233 11.76 1.38 2.46
C ALA A 233 11.52 -0.10 2.17
N ARG A 234 12.32 -0.70 1.29
CA ARG A 234 12.20 -2.12 0.92
C ARG A 234 12.66 -3.08 2.02
N ILE A 235 13.50 -2.61 2.94
CA ILE A 235 14.00 -3.41 4.08
C ILE A 235 13.14 -3.18 5.31
N THR A 236 12.90 -1.94 5.69
CA THR A 236 12.27 -1.58 6.96
C THR A 236 10.80 -1.22 6.83
N GLY A 237 10.33 -0.86 5.62
CA GLY A 237 9.04 -0.23 5.42
C GLY A 237 9.04 1.22 5.86
N SER A 238 10.18 1.92 5.87
CA SER A 238 10.23 3.36 6.20
C SER A 238 9.34 4.16 5.27
N LEU A 239 8.57 5.10 5.82
CA LEU A 239 7.78 6.07 5.07
C LEU A 239 8.62 7.29 4.64
N ASP A 240 9.86 7.40 5.15
CA ASP A 240 10.78 8.47 4.79
C ASP A 240 11.46 8.17 3.44
N VAL A 241 10.64 7.85 2.46
CA VAL A 241 11.09 7.59 1.09
C VAL A 241 10.92 8.85 0.29
N THR A 242 11.98 9.24 -0.37
CA THR A 242 11.91 10.29 -1.39
C THR A 242 10.99 9.78 -2.52
N PRO A 243 9.90 10.48 -2.86
CA PRO A 243 9.01 10.03 -3.94
C PRO A 243 9.80 9.77 -5.22
N GLN A 244 9.53 8.65 -5.89
CA GLN A 244 10.10 8.40 -7.21
C GLN A 244 9.65 9.52 -8.15
N GLY A 245 10.60 10.20 -8.75
CA GLY A 245 10.35 11.36 -9.62
C GLY A 245 10.95 12.66 -9.13
N ILE A 246 11.56 12.68 -7.95
CA ILE A 246 12.42 13.82 -7.58
C ILE A 246 13.62 13.81 -8.52
N ILE A 247 13.66 14.78 -9.43
CA ILE A 247 14.77 14.99 -10.37
C ILE A 247 16.00 15.50 -9.61
N PHE A 248 15.79 16.20 -8.49
CA PHE A 248 16.82 16.79 -7.65
C PHE A 248 16.77 16.14 -6.25
N ASP A 249 17.40 14.98 -6.09
CA ASP A 249 17.51 14.26 -4.82
C ASP A 249 18.42 14.95 -3.79
N THR A 250 19.25 15.87 -4.27
CA THR A 250 20.15 16.70 -3.45
C THR A 250 19.51 18.02 -3.01
N PHE A 251 18.24 18.28 -3.37
CA PHE A 251 17.57 19.52 -2.97
C PHE A 251 17.29 19.53 -1.47
N ASP A 252 17.96 20.45 -0.77
CA ASP A 252 17.76 20.69 0.66
C ASP A 252 17.14 22.09 0.85
N PRO A 253 15.87 22.19 1.25
CA PRO A 253 15.20 23.47 1.41
C PRO A 253 15.86 24.36 2.47
N THR A 254 16.58 23.80 3.45
CA THR A 254 17.23 24.57 4.51
C THR A 254 18.46 25.31 4.01
N THR A 255 19.14 24.78 2.98
CA THR A 255 20.36 25.34 2.41
C THR A 255 20.14 25.96 1.04
N MET A 256 19.14 25.49 0.27
CA MET A 256 18.90 25.89 -1.12
C MET A 256 17.77 26.91 -1.30
N VAL A 257 16.91 27.11 -0.28
CA VAL A 257 15.89 28.18 -0.27
C VAL A 257 16.40 29.35 0.54
N SER A 258 16.54 30.52 -0.08
CA SER A 258 17.03 31.74 0.57
C SER A 258 15.93 32.82 0.56
N SER A 259 15.72 33.45 1.72
CA SER A 259 14.96 34.70 1.81
C SER A 259 15.76 35.95 1.41
N GLN A 260 17.06 35.81 1.14
CA GLN A 260 17.89 36.91 0.73
C GLN A 260 17.74 37.19 -0.77
N PRO A 261 17.76 38.43 -1.19
CA PRO A 261 17.72 38.76 -2.62
C PRO A 261 18.97 38.25 -3.34
N VAL A 262 18.86 38.06 -4.65
CA VAL A 262 20.00 37.72 -5.51
C VAL A 262 21.11 38.76 -5.28
N PRO A 263 22.39 38.37 -5.07
CA PRO A 263 23.46 39.27 -4.76
C PRO A 263 23.64 40.35 -5.84
N ALA A 264 23.83 41.59 -5.44
CA ALA A 264 24.07 42.69 -6.38
C ALA A 264 25.45 42.57 -7.06
N GLY A 265 25.57 43.07 -8.28
CA GLY A 265 26.87 43.19 -9.00
C GLY A 265 27.32 41.90 -9.70
N GLY A 266 26.42 40.95 -9.95
CA GLY A 266 26.71 39.77 -10.76
C GLY A 266 26.56 40.01 -12.27
N ASP A 267 27.09 39.08 -13.07
CA ASP A 267 26.81 38.97 -14.51
C ASP A 267 25.61 38.01 -14.68
N TYR A 268 24.39 38.56 -14.80
CA TYR A 268 23.16 37.79 -14.74
C TYR A 268 22.51 37.67 -16.11
N LYS A 269 22.08 36.44 -16.44
CA LYS A 269 21.15 36.18 -17.52
C LYS A 269 19.82 35.72 -16.94
N PHE A 270 18.72 36.13 -17.58
CA PHE A 270 17.39 35.69 -17.20
C PHE A 270 16.86 34.70 -18.22
N ALA A 271 16.22 33.67 -17.74
CA ALA A 271 15.55 32.66 -18.55
C ALA A 271 14.16 32.36 -17.99
N VAL A 272 13.22 32.06 -18.87
CA VAL A 272 11.90 31.52 -18.49
C VAL A 272 11.78 30.12 -19.05
N GLY A 273 11.62 29.15 -18.18
CA GLY A 273 11.27 27.78 -18.55
C GLY A 273 9.75 27.65 -18.54
N ILE A 274 9.17 27.02 -19.57
CA ILE A 274 7.72 26.77 -19.64
C ILE A 274 7.51 25.29 -19.92
N ASP A 275 6.74 24.64 -19.04
CA ASP A 275 6.18 23.30 -19.26
C ASP A 275 4.69 23.45 -19.55
N HIS A 276 4.28 22.98 -20.73
CA HIS A 276 2.87 23.13 -21.15
C HIS A 276 1.92 22.12 -20.49
N GLY A 277 2.44 21.10 -19.83
CA GLY A 277 1.63 20.05 -19.23
C GLY A 277 0.62 19.42 -20.21
N SER A 278 0.20 18.22 -19.96
CA SER A 278 -0.76 17.50 -20.79
C SER A 278 -2.21 17.58 -20.30
N GLN A 279 -2.42 18.20 -19.13
CA GLN A 279 -3.75 18.30 -18.49
C GLN A 279 -4.05 19.73 -18.04
N PRO A 280 -5.33 20.11 -17.87
CA PRO A 280 -5.71 21.40 -17.30
C PRO A 280 -5.00 21.65 -15.96
N ASN A 281 -4.51 22.86 -15.75
CA ASN A 281 -3.79 23.31 -14.55
C ASN A 281 -2.42 22.64 -14.31
N THR A 282 -1.81 22.03 -15.34
CA THR A 282 -0.46 21.47 -15.25
C THR A 282 0.60 22.28 -15.97
N GLN A 283 0.24 23.45 -16.50
CA GLN A 283 1.22 24.38 -17.09
C GLN A 283 2.00 25.07 -15.99
N VAL A 284 3.31 25.08 -16.13
CA VAL A 284 4.21 25.74 -15.18
C VAL A 284 5.15 26.67 -15.95
N ALA A 285 5.33 27.89 -15.46
CA ALA A 285 6.36 28.82 -15.91
C ALA A 285 7.27 29.15 -14.74
N VAL A 286 8.58 29.02 -14.94
CA VAL A 286 9.59 29.29 -13.92
C VAL A 286 10.52 30.38 -14.42
N LEU A 287 10.66 31.47 -13.66
CA LEU A 287 11.62 32.54 -13.94
C LEU A 287 12.95 32.25 -13.20
N CYS A 288 14.01 32.13 -13.95
CA CYS A 288 15.35 31.90 -13.42
C CYS A 288 16.27 33.07 -13.69
N CYS A 289 17.15 33.37 -12.73
CA CYS A 289 18.29 34.24 -12.86
C CYS A 289 19.58 33.39 -12.79
N ILE A 290 20.44 33.46 -13.79
CA ILE A 290 21.63 32.62 -13.93
C ILE A 290 22.83 33.53 -13.73
N ASP A 291 23.61 33.24 -12.71
CA ASP A 291 24.89 33.95 -12.47
C ASP A 291 25.96 33.34 -13.36
N MET A 292 26.46 34.14 -14.28
CA MET A 292 27.44 33.73 -15.31
C MET A 292 28.88 34.01 -14.91
N ARG A 293 29.17 34.47 -13.70
CA ARG A 293 30.54 34.73 -13.23
C ARG A 293 31.41 33.48 -13.25
N ASP A 294 30.82 32.33 -13.01
CA ASP A 294 31.44 31.03 -13.27
C ASP A 294 30.66 30.31 -14.38
N VAL A 295 31.21 30.31 -15.58
CA VAL A 295 30.55 29.72 -16.76
C VAL A 295 30.56 28.19 -16.71
N GLN A 296 31.48 27.57 -15.96
CA GLN A 296 31.55 26.09 -15.86
C GLN A 296 30.58 25.55 -14.82
N THR A 297 30.35 26.31 -13.74
CA THR A 297 29.43 25.93 -12.67
C THR A 297 28.51 27.12 -12.32
N PRO A 298 27.59 27.51 -13.24
CA PRO A 298 26.75 28.67 -13.01
C PRO A 298 25.78 28.42 -11.85
N THR A 299 25.59 29.45 -11.01
CA THR A 299 24.56 29.41 -9.99
C THR A 299 23.22 29.85 -10.57
N VAL A 300 22.20 29.03 -10.42
CA VAL A 300 20.83 29.33 -10.89
C VAL A 300 19.96 29.69 -9.70
N TYR A 301 19.38 30.87 -9.74
CA TYR A 301 18.37 31.32 -8.76
C TYR A 301 16.99 31.19 -9.40
N VAL A 302 16.08 30.44 -8.77
CA VAL A 302 14.65 30.42 -9.15
C VAL A 302 13.98 31.58 -8.43
N LEU A 303 13.44 32.53 -9.19
CA LEU A 303 12.92 33.80 -8.67
C LEU A 303 11.40 33.77 -8.49
N ASP A 304 10.68 33.16 -9.39
CA ASP A 304 9.22 33.07 -9.35
C ASP A 304 8.74 31.81 -10.08
N GLU A 305 7.60 31.31 -9.65
CA GLU A 305 6.91 30.18 -10.27
C GLU A 305 5.44 30.56 -10.48
N ARG A 306 4.93 30.27 -11.67
CA ARG A 306 3.52 30.40 -12.00
C ARG A 306 2.96 29.08 -12.45
N VAL A 307 1.98 28.56 -11.71
CA VAL A 307 1.21 27.40 -12.13
C VAL A 307 -0.06 27.91 -12.79
N GLY A 308 -0.19 27.61 -14.10
CA GLY A 308 -1.34 28.06 -14.90
C GLY A 308 -2.57 27.24 -14.57
N GLY A 309 -3.62 27.91 -14.16
CA GLY A 309 -5.00 27.48 -14.30
C GLY A 309 -5.69 28.45 -15.27
N ALA A 310 -6.41 27.93 -16.21
CA ALA A 310 -7.20 28.74 -17.15
C ALA A 310 -8.26 29.55 -16.45
#